data_fad01a696e491235ee276a518c5598e5
#
_entry.id   fad01a696e491235ee276a518c5598e5
#
_cell.length_a   1.000
_cell.length_b   1.000
_cell.length_c   1.000
_cell.angle_alpha   90.00
_cell.angle_beta   90.00
_cell.angle_gamma   90.00
#
_symmetry.space_group_name_H-M   'P 1'
#
loop_
_entity.id
_entity.type
_entity.pdbx_description
1 polymer ?
#
loop_
_entity_poly.entity_id
_entity_poly.type
_entity_poly.pdbx_seq_one_letter_code
_entity_poly.pdbx_strand_id
1 'polypeptide(L)'
;DQYPVPDRILQFTEMIVQDYLAQEMCDRRPPKGKYDLFATEGGTAAMCYVFDSLQENFLLNKGDGIALMVPVFTPYIEIPQLRRYEFNVTEISADQMTTDGLHTWQYKDEDIDRLRNPQIKALFITNPSNPPSYTLSPETAARIVDIVKKDNPNLMIITDDVYGTFSPHFRSLMAELPQNTLCVYSFSKYFGATGWRDAVIALHEENIFDRMIAHLPEEQKTILNKRYSTLTLTPE
;
A
#
# COMPACT_ATOMS: atom_id res chain seq x y z
N ASP A 1 24.94 -19.69 -7.93
CA ASP A 1 23.49 -19.95 -7.67
C ASP A 1 23.32 -20.33 -6.21
N GLN A 2 22.94 -19.38 -5.37
CA GLN A 2 22.63 -19.62 -3.96
C GLN A 2 21.20 -19.12 -3.69
N TYR A 3 20.48 -19.86 -2.86
CA TYR A 3 19.24 -19.35 -2.30
C TYR A 3 19.52 -18.17 -1.39
N PRO A 4 18.67 -17.12 -1.39
CA PRO A 4 18.74 -16.06 -0.40
C PRO A 4 18.42 -16.62 0.99
N VAL A 5 18.70 -15.85 2.04
CA VAL A 5 18.15 -16.16 3.37
C VAL A 5 16.62 -16.14 3.33
N PRO A 6 15.92 -16.90 4.19
CA PRO A 6 14.47 -17.14 4.03
C PRO A 6 13.59 -15.90 3.99
N ASP A 7 14.03 -14.80 4.57
CA ASP A 7 13.29 -13.55 4.70
C ASP A 7 13.68 -12.47 3.66
N ARG A 8 14.56 -12.80 2.71
CA ARG A 8 15.05 -11.82 1.73
C ARG A 8 15.14 -12.39 0.32
N ILE A 9 15.06 -11.50 -0.68
CA ILE A 9 15.46 -11.81 -2.06
C ILE A 9 16.98 -11.67 -2.23
N LEU A 10 17.53 -12.15 -3.34
CA LEU A 10 18.96 -12.00 -3.63
C LEU A 10 19.34 -10.50 -3.60
N GLN A 11 20.36 -10.17 -2.83
CA GLN A 11 20.79 -8.78 -2.59
C GLN A 11 20.95 -7.96 -3.87
N PHE A 12 21.55 -8.56 -4.91
CA PHE A 12 21.73 -7.88 -6.19
C PHE A 12 20.39 -7.58 -6.88
N THR A 13 19.45 -8.52 -6.85
CA THR A 13 18.09 -8.34 -7.39
C THR A 13 17.34 -7.28 -6.59
N GLU A 14 17.44 -7.32 -5.27
CA GLU A 14 16.84 -6.34 -4.38
C GLU A 14 17.30 -4.92 -4.71
N MET A 15 18.60 -4.70 -4.86
CA MET A 15 19.16 -3.40 -5.22
C MET A 15 18.62 -2.88 -6.58
N ILE A 16 18.53 -3.74 -7.59
CA ILE A 16 17.99 -3.37 -8.90
C ILE A 16 16.51 -2.96 -8.78
N VAL A 17 15.73 -3.73 -8.06
CA VAL A 17 14.28 -3.46 -7.91
C VAL A 17 14.05 -2.22 -7.04
N GLN A 18 14.83 -2.02 -5.98
CA GLN A 18 14.80 -0.79 -5.17
C GLN A 18 15.09 0.45 -6.03
N ASP A 19 16.15 0.41 -6.85
CA ASP A 19 16.49 1.51 -7.74
C ASP A 19 15.39 1.74 -8.79
N TYR A 20 14.86 0.68 -9.38
CA TYR A 20 13.75 0.76 -10.32
C TYR A 20 12.52 1.43 -9.69
N LEU A 21 12.08 1.00 -8.52
CA LEU A 21 10.93 1.59 -7.83
C LEU A 21 11.19 3.06 -7.44
N ALA A 22 12.40 3.37 -6.98
CA ALA A 22 12.80 4.74 -6.66
C ALA A 22 12.73 5.66 -7.90
N GLN A 23 13.09 5.14 -9.08
CA GLN A 23 13.00 5.88 -10.33
C GLN A 23 11.54 6.07 -10.79
N GLU A 24 10.79 4.97 -10.86
CA GLU A 24 9.48 4.94 -11.52
C GLU A 24 8.33 5.40 -10.59
N MET A 25 8.39 5.06 -9.31
CA MET A 25 7.31 5.41 -8.37
C MET A 25 7.53 6.77 -7.69
N CYS A 26 8.71 7.35 -7.81
CA CYS A 26 9.05 8.60 -7.12
C CYS A 26 9.44 9.73 -8.09
N ASP A 27 9.13 9.63 -9.38
CA ASP A 27 9.56 10.60 -10.41
C ASP A 27 11.06 10.92 -10.29
N ARG A 28 11.91 9.91 -10.12
CA ARG A 28 13.38 9.99 -9.93
C ARG A 28 13.83 10.84 -8.73
N ARG A 29 12.93 11.09 -7.80
CA ARG A 29 13.20 11.86 -6.57
C ARG A 29 12.72 11.07 -5.34
N PRO A 30 13.40 9.94 -5.03
CA PRO A 30 13.00 9.11 -3.88
C PRO A 30 13.19 9.86 -2.57
N PRO A 31 12.40 9.54 -1.54
CA PRO A 31 12.66 10.00 -0.18
C PRO A 31 14.02 9.47 0.29
N LYS A 32 14.50 10.03 1.41
CA LYS A 32 15.69 9.48 2.09
C LYS A 32 15.34 8.12 2.68
N GLY A 33 16.36 7.25 2.78
CA GLY A 33 16.19 5.89 3.31
C GLY A 33 16.00 4.86 2.21
N LYS A 34 15.77 3.62 2.61
CA LYS A 34 15.62 2.46 1.73
C LYS A 34 14.24 1.85 1.87
N TYR A 35 13.87 1.06 0.88
CA TYR A 35 12.68 0.23 0.94
C TYR A 35 13.09 -1.23 1.07
N ASP A 36 12.57 -1.92 2.05
CA ASP A 36 12.63 -3.37 2.12
C ASP A 36 11.62 -3.96 1.14
N LEU A 37 12.01 -5.04 0.48
CA LEU A 37 11.23 -5.66 -0.58
C LEU A 37 10.87 -7.10 -0.22
N PHE A 38 9.62 -7.45 -0.48
CA PHE A 38 9.13 -8.82 -0.38
C PHE A 38 8.57 -9.24 -1.75
N ALA A 39 9.19 -10.26 -2.37
CA ALA A 39 8.75 -10.80 -3.65
C ALA A 39 7.51 -11.67 -3.50
N THR A 40 6.58 -11.55 -4.45
CA THR A 40 5.31 -12.29 -4.45
C THR A 40 4.97 -12.80 -5.85
N GLU A 41 4.08 -13.78 -5.92
CA GLU A 41 3.58 -14.37 -7.16
C GLU A 41 2.47 -13.54 -7.82
N GLY A 42 2.73 -12.24 -7.97
CA GLY A 42 1.87 -11.26 -8.64
C GLY A 42 1.12 -10.34 -7.68
N GLY A 43 0.60 -9.22 -8.20
CA GLY A 43 -0.02 -8.15 -7.40
C GLY A 43 -1.24 -8.61 -6.59
N THR A 44 -2.06 -9.53 -7.11
CA THR A 44 -3.21 -10.06 -6.36
C THR A 44 -2.76 -10.86 -5.14
N ALA A 45 -1.73 -11.71 -5.29
CA ALA A 45 -1.15 -12.45 -4.17
C ALA A 45 -0.53 -11.48 -3.15
N ALA A 46 0.22 -10.48 -3.64
CA ALA A 46 0.77 -9.43 -2.78
C ALA A 46 -0.31 -8.78 -1.92
N MET A 47 -1.44 -8.40 -2.52
CA MET A 47 -2.53 -7.77 -1.78
C MET A 47 -3.16 -8.72 -0.75
N CYS A 48 -3.34 -10.00 -1.09
CA CYS A 48 -3.80 -10.99 -0.12
C CYS A 48 -2.84 -11.11 1.07
N TYR A 49 -1.53 -11.15 0.81
CA TYR A 49 -0.52 -11.19 1.88
C TYR A 49 -0.54 -9.92 2.74
N VAL A 50 -0.78 -8.75 2.13
CA VAL A 50 -0.93 -7.49 2.87
C VAL A 50 -2.12 -7.57 3.83
N PHE A 51 -3.31 -7.96 3.35
CA PHE A 51 -4.48 -8.10 4.21
C PHE A 51 -4.25 -9.10 5.35
N ASP A 52 -3.71 -10.28 5.04
CA ASP A 52 -3.39 -11.29 6.05
C ASP A 52 -2.35 -10.76 7.05
N SER A 53 -1.28 -10.12 6.57
CA SER A 53 -0.23 -9.59 7.44
C SER A 53 -0.73 -8.49 8.36
N LEU A 54 -1.55 -7.56 7.87
CA LEU A 54 -2.11 -6.50 8.71
C LEU A 54 -2.98 -7.07 9.85
N GLN A 55 -3.77 -8.12 9.57
CA GLN A 55 -4.59 -8.76 10.59
C GLN A 55 -3.75 -9.63 11.54
N GLU A 56 -2.85 -10.46 11.00
CA GLU A 56 -2.04 -11.38 11.77
C GLU A 56 -1.01 -10.68 12.67
N ASN A 57 -0.63 -9.45 12.33
CA ASN A 57 0.22 -8.59 13.15
C ASN A 57 -0.57 -7.61 14.03
N PHE A 58 -1.88 -7.81 14.21
CA PHE A 58 -2.75 -7.01 15.09
C PHE A 58 -2.87 -5.53 14.70
N LEU A 59 -2.50 -5.16 13.47
CA LEU A 59 -2.61 -3.80 12.96
C LEU A 59 -4.05 -3.49 12.50
N LEU A 60 -4.74 -4.48 11.96
CA LEU A 60 -6.18 -4.44 11.67
C LEU A 60 -6.87 -5.63 12.34
N ASN A 61 -8.03 -5.38 12.92
CA ASN A 61 -8.87 -6.39 13.54
C ASN A 61 -10.24 -6.41 12.87
N LYS A 62 -11.00 -7.50 13.05
CA LYS A 62 -12.38 -7.56 12.59
C LYS A 62 -13.17 -6.37 13.11
N GLY A 63 -13.95 -5.76 12.22
CA GLY A 63 -14.74 -4.57 12.52
C GLY A 63 -13.98 -3.24 12.47
N ASP A 64 -12.66 -3.26 12.25
CA ASP A 64 -11.90 -2.02 12.06
C ASP A 64 -12.32 -1.30 10.77
N GLY A 65 -12.29 0.03 10.83
CA GLY A 65 -12.60 0.88 9.68
C GLY A 65 -11.44 0.94 8.69
N ILE A 66 -11.72 0.76 7.43
CA ILE A 66 -10.81 1.01 6.32
C ILE A 66 -11.49 1.89 5.28
N ALA A 67 -10.71 2.67 4.54
CA ALA A 67 -11.17 3.38 3.36
C ALA A 67 -10.70 2.66 2.09
N LEU A 68 -11.57 2.59 1.09
CA LEU A 68 -11.27 2.05 -0.23
C LEU A 68 -11.61 3.10 -1.28
N MET A 69 -10.61 3.51 -2.05
CA MET A 69 -10.84 4.44 -3.17
C MET A 69 -11.39 3.67 -4.37
N VAL A 70 -12.56 4.08 -4.84
CA VAL A 70 -13.29 3.42 -5.92
C VAL A 70 -13.56 4.39 -7.08
N PRO A 71 -13.70 3.90 -8.34
CA PRO A 71 -13.71 2.49 -8.73
C PRO A 71 -12.33 1.84 -8.66
N VAL A 72 -12.32 0.54 -8.37
CA VAL A 72 -11.10 -0.24 -8.17
C VAL A 72 -11.28 -1.66 -8.71
N PHE A 73 -10.19 -2.37 -8.91
CA PHE A 73 -10.18 -3.78 -9.31
C PHE A 73 -11.03 -4.64 -8.37
N THR A 74 -12.02 -5.35 -8.91
CA THR A 74 -13.07 -6.06 -8.16
C THR A 74 -12.59 -6.87 -6.96
N PRO A 75 -11.48 -7.65 -7.02
CA PRO A 75 -10.99 -8.37 -5.85
C PRO A 75 -10.71 -7.49 -4.63
N TYR A 76 -10.35 -6.22 -4.81
CA TYR A 76 -10.09 -5.30 -3.70
C TYR A 76 -11.36 -4.81 -3.00
N ILE A 77 -12.52 -4.96 -3.66
CA ILE A 77 -13.83 -4.74 -3.04
C ILE A 77 -14.25 -5.97 -2.23
N GLU A 78 -13.95 -7.16 -2.74
CA GLU A 78 -14.42 -8.42 -2.17
C GLU A 78 -13.57 -8.91 -0.99
N ILE A 79 -12.24 -8.78 -1.09
CA ILE A 79 -11.30 -9.28 -0.06
C ILE A 79 -11.61 -8.71 1.34
N PRO A 80 -11.79 -7.39 1.55
CA PRO A 80 -12.09 -6.83 2.86
C PRO A 80 -13.35 -7.36 3.52
N GLN A 81 -14.32 -7.83 2.71
CA GLN A 81 -15.60 -8.36 3.15
C GLN A 81 -15.56 -9.85 3.49
N LEU A 82 -14.45 -10.54 3.20
CA LEU A 82 -14.29 -11.95 3.54
C LEU A 82 -14.49 -12.16 5.04
N ARG A 83 -15.14 -13.25 5.40
CA ARG A 83 -15.48 -13.62 6.78
C ARG A 83 -14.29 -13.62 7.75
N ARG A 84 -13.08 -13.79 7.25
CA ARG A 84 -11.87 -13.73 8.06
C ARG A 84 -11.45 -12.30 8.41
N TYR A 85 -11.81 -11.29 7.60
CA TYR A 85 -11.48 -9.88 7.83
C TYR A 85 -12.63 -9.09 8.39
N GLU A 86 -13.80 -9.09 7.75
CA GLU A 86 -15.02 -8.38 8.18
C GLU A 86 -14.75 -6.92 8.51
N PHE A 87 -13.97 -6.22 7.65
CA PHE A 87 -13.66 -4.79 7.85
C PHE A 87 -14.88 -3.92 7.54
N ASN A 88 -15.00 -2.81 8.27
CA ASN A 88 -15.97 -1.76 7.95
C ASN A 88 -15.41 -0.88 6.84
N VAL A 89 -15.88 -1.10 5.62
CA VAL A 89 -15.39 -0.40 4.43
C VAL A 89 -16.11 0.92 4.24
N THR A 90 -15.33 2.01 4.17
CA THR A 90 -15.76 3.33 3.74
C THR A 90 -15.31 3.52 2.30
N GLU A 91 -16.23 3.52 1.34
CA GLU A 91 -15.90 3.82 -0.05
C GLU A 91 -15.73 5.33 -0.25
N ILE A 92 -14.65 5.71 -0.93
CA ILE A 92 -14.36 7.07 -1.40
C ILE A 92 -14.44 7.05 -2.92
N SER A 93 -15.51 7.64 -3.47
CA SER A 93 -15.84 7.50 -4.88
C SER A 93 -15.21 8.61 -5.73
N ALA A 94 -14.63 8.21 -6.87
CA ALA A 94 -14.14 9.15 -7.89
C ALA A 94 -15.29 9.64 -8.76
N ASP A 95 -16.13 10.49 -8.21
CA ASP A 95 -17.34 11.00 -8.85
C ASP A 95 -17.37 12.53 -9.01
N GLN A 96 -16.19 13.18 -8.97
CA GLN A 96 -16.07 14.61 -9.18
C GLN A 96 -16.49 14.97 -10.60
N MET A 97 -17.24 16.07 -10.70
CA MET A 97 -17.68 16.63 -11.97
C MET A 97 -16.99 17.97 -12.24
N THR A 98 -16.70 18.26 -13.50
CA THR A 98 -16.29 19.61 -13.92
C THR A 98 -17.47 20.56 -13.90
N THR A 99 -17.20 21.86 -14.02
CA THR A 99 -18.24 22.91 -14.06
C THR A 99 -19.19 22.79 -15.27
N ASP A 100 -18.73 22.18 -16.36
CA ASP A 100 -19.50 21.88 -17.57
C ASP A 100 -20.15 20.47 -17.56
N GLY A 101 -20.08 19.78 -16.40
CA GLY A 101 -20.80 18.52 -16.18
C GLY A 101 -20.10 17.27 -16.70
N LEU A 102 -18.80 17.33 -16.99
CA LEU A 102 -18.02 16.15 -17.37
C LEU A 102 -17.51 15.41 -16.12
N HIS A 103 -17.56 14.09 -16.16
CA HIS A 103 -17.01 13.25 -15.10
C HIS A 103 -15.48 13.18 -15.19
N THR A 104 -14.79 13.45 -14.07
CA THR A 104 -13.31 13.57 -14.05
C THR A 104 -12.56 12.36 -13.52
N TRP A 105 -13.24 11.39 -12.93
CA TRP A 105 -12.62 10.29 -12.19
C TRP A 105 -11.67 10.75 -11.06
N GLN A 106 -11.94 11.96 -10.54
CA GLN A 106 -11.25 12.51 -9.36
C GLN A 106 -12.20 12.52 -8.16
N TYR A 107 -11.65 12.81 -7.00
CA TYR A 107 -12.33 12.71 -5.71
C TYR A 107 -12.70 14.10 -5.20
N LYS A 108 -13.87 14.20 -4.59
CA LYS A 108 -14.28 15.43 -3.90
C LYS A 108 -13.50 15.60 -2.61
N ASP A 109 -13.22 16.85 -2.27
CA ASP A 109 -12.48 17.19 -1.05
C ASP A 109 -13.17 16.68 0.22
N GLU A 110 -14.49 16.79 0.29
CA GLU A 110 -15.30 16.31 1.41
C GLU A 110 -15.21 14.79 1.62
N ASP A 111 -15.06 14.01 0.53
CA ASP A 111 -14.90 12.56 0.62
C ASP A 111 -13.50 12.18 1.07
N ILE A 112 -12.47 12.88 0.61
CA ILE A 112 -11.09 12.71 1.09
C ILE A 112 -10.98 13.11 2.57
N ASP A 113 -11.70 14.14 3.02
CA ASP A 113 -11.71 14.59 4.42
C ASP A 113 -12.24 13.53 5.41
N ARG A 114 -12.96 12.52 4.93
CA ARG A 114 -13.36 11.38 5.76
C ARG A 114 -12.15 10.65 6.36
N LEU A 115 -10.98 10.70 5.70
CA LEU A 115 -9.73 10.12 6.21
C LEU A 115 -9.20 10.78 7.49
N ARG A 116 -9.71 11.97 7.86
CA ARG A 116 -9.40 12.63 9.15
C ARG A 116 -9.94 11.84 10.35
N ASN A 117 -10.93 10.98 10.11
CA ASN A 117 -11.49 10.14 11.16
C ASN A 117 -10.48 9.04 11.56
N PRO A 118 -9.96 9.02 12.80
CA PRO A 118 -8.97 8.04 13.24
C PRO A 118 -9.54 6.61 13.36
N GLN A 119 -10.87 6.43 13.24
CA GLN A 119 -11.48 5.10 13.14
C GLN A 119 -11.19 4.45 11.77
N ILE A 120 -10.82 5.24 10.76
CA ILE A 120 -10.29 4.73 9.49
C ILE A 120 -8.80 4.49 9.70
N LYS A 121 -8.43 3.23 9.88
CA LYS A 121 -7.06 2.81 10.18
C LYS A 121 -6.21 2.59 8.94
N ALA A 122 -6.84 2.27 7.81
CA ALA A 122 -6.12 2.02 6.56
C ALA A 122 -6.84 2.63 5.36
N LEU A 123 -6.07 3.08 4.38
CA LEU A 123 -6.51 3.52 3.06
C LEU A 123 -5.96 2.56 2.00
N PHE A 124 -6.85 1.99 1.19
CA PHE A 124 -6.49 1.18 0.03
C PHE A 124 -6.78 1.96 -1.25
N ILE A 125 -5.78 2.04 -2.13
CA ILE A 125 -5.85 2.77 -3.40
C ILE A 125 -5.13 2.02 -4.51
N THR A 126 -5.67 2.05 -5.74
CA THR A 126 -4.94 1.69 -6.96
C THR A 126 -4.65 2.98 -7.72
N ASN A 127 -3.37 3.27 -7.96
CA ASN A 127 -2.94 4.52 -8.58
C ASN A 127 -1.82 4.29 -9.62
N PRO A 128 -2.04 4.59 -10.88
CA PRO A 128 -3.30 5.01 -11.55
C PRO A 128 -4.44 4.02 -11.36
N SER A 129 -5.67 4.54 -11.33
CA SER A 129 -6.88 3.76 -11.03
C SER A 129 -7.20 2.73 -12.12
N ASN A 130 -7.81 1.63 -11.72
CA ASN A 130 -8.31 0.58 -12.60
C ASN A 130 -9.79 0.30 -12.25
N PRO A 131 -10.74 0.46 -13.21
CA PRO A 131 -10.57 0.54 -14.67
C PRO A 131 -10.36 1.94 -15.26
N PRO A 132 -10.59 3.10 -14.58
CA PRO A 132 -10.63 4.38 -15.29
C PRO A 132 -9.32 4.88 -15.89
N SER A 133 -8.18 4.35 -15.42
CA SER A 133 -6.82 4.77 -15.84
C SER A 133 -6.47 6.23 -15.54
N TYR A 134 -6.98 6.77 -14.44
CA TYR A 134 -6.69 8.13 -13.96
C TYR A 134 -5.68 8.09 -12.81
N THR A 135 -4.69 8.96 -12.90
CA THR A 135 -3.75 9.22 -11.81
C THR A 135 -4.42 10.12 -10.77
N LEU A 136 -4.14 9.87 -9.50
CA LEU A 136 -4.53 10.77 -8.41
C LEU A 136 -4.03 12.18 -8.69
N SER A 137 -4.90 13.19 -8.57
CA SER A 137 -4.50 14.57 -8.81
C SER A 137 -3.48 15.04 -7.76
N PRO A 138 -2.58 15.97 -8.12
CA PRO A 138 -1.63 16.54 -7.16
C PRO A 138 -2.33 17.18 -5.95
N GLU A 139 -3.48 17.79 -6.15
CA GLU A 139 -4.29 18.42 -5.10
C GLU A 139 -4.83 17.39 -4.12
N THR A 140 -5.40 16.30 -4.65
CA THR A 140 -5.89 15.19 -3.80
C THR A 140 -4.74 14.51 -3.05
N ALA A 141 -3.61 14.27 -3.72
CA ALA A 141 -2.42 13.71 -3.07
C ALA A 141 -1.92 14.63 -1.94
N ALA A 142 -1.82 15.95 -2.19
CA ALA A 142 -1.42 16.92 -1.17
C ALA A 142 -2.40 16.96 0.01
N ARG A 143 -3.71 16.82 -0.26
CA ARG A 143 -4.73 16.77 0.79
C ARG A 143 -4.58 15.52 1.67
N ILE A 144 -4.35 14.35 1.07
CA ILE A 144 -4.07 13.13 1.83
C ILE A 144 -2.81 13.29 2.69
N VAL A 145 -1.76 13.89 2.14
CA VAL A 145 -0.51 14.19 2.88
C VAL A 145 -0.78 15.11 4.07
N ASP A 146 -1.58 16.14 3.90
CA ASP A 146 -1.96 17.07 4.97
C ASP A 146 -2.76 16.38 6.08
N ILE A 147 -3.73 15.55 5.70
CA ILE A 147 -4.54 14.76 6.64
C ILE A 147 -3.66 13.84 7.47
N VAL A 148 -2.77 13.08 6.82
CA VAL A 148 -1.87 12.17 7.54
C VAL A 148 -0.97 12.93 8.50
N LYS A 149 -0.40 14.05 8.09
CA LYS A 149 0.52 14.82 8.93
C LYS A 149 -0.15 15.52 10.12
N LYS A 150 -1.43 15.89 9.99
CA LYS A 150 -2.12 16.73 11.00
C LYS A 150 -3.16 15.99 11.81
N ASP A 151 -3.94 15.12 11.18
CA ASP A 151 -5.17 14.60 11.77
C ASP A 151 -5.12 13.09 12.02
N ASN A 152 -4.50 12.32 11.12
CA ASN A 152 -4.46 10.86 11.23
C ASN A 152 -3.04 10.31 10.95
N PRO A 153 -2.06 10.56 11.82
CA PRO A 153 -0.65 10.22 11.59
C PRO A 153 -0.38 8.71 11.53
N ASN A 154 -1.28 7.90 12.02
CA ASN A 154 -1.18 6.44 11.99
C ASN A 154 -2.02 5.80 10.86
N LEU A 155 -2.52 6.59 9.91
CA LEU A 155 -3.21 6.05 8.75
C LEU A 155 -2.24 5.19 7.93
N MET A 156 -2.50 3.90 7.86
CA MET A 156 -1.78 2.96 6.98
C MET A 156 -2.26 3.15 5.55
N ILE A 157 -1.36 3.36 4.61
CA ILE A 157 -1.70 3.51 3.19
C ILE A 157 -1.19 2.29 2.44
N ILE A 158 -2.07 1.61 1.74
CA ILE A 158 -1.75 0.49 0.88
C ILE A 158 -2.05 0.90 -0.55
N THR A 159 -1.00 1.05 -1.37
CA THR A 159 -1.14 1.46 -2.76
C THR A 159 -0.76 0.35 -3.71
N ASP A 160 -1.60 0.11 -4.72
CA ASP A 160 -1.27 -0.73 -5.88
C ASP A 160 -0.89 0.20 -7.03
N ASP A 161 0.41 0.31 -7.25
CA ASP A 161 0.99 1.21 -8.25
C ASP A 161 1.40 0.50 -9.55
N VAL A 162 0.79 -0.66 -9.84
CA VAL A 162 1.11 -1.48 -11.02
C VAL A 162 1.07 -0.73 -12.35
N TYR A 163 0.28 0.35 -12.41
CA TYR A 163 0.15 1.18 -13.61
C TYR A 163 0.99 2.48 -13.56
N GLY A 164 1.70 2.74 -12.48
CA GLY A 164 2.49 3.96 -12.30
C GLY A 164 3.51 4.19 -13.40
N THR A 165 4.19 3.14 -13.85
CA THR A 165 5.20 3.19 -14.93
C THR A 165 4.64 3.67 -16.28
N PHE A 166 3.33 3.58 -16.51
CA PHE A 166 2.69 4.11 -17.73
C PHE A 166 2.43 5.61 -17.68
N SER A 167 2.51 6.22 -16.49
CA SER A 167 2.22 7.63 -16.29
C SER A 167 3.52 8.44 -16.23
N PRO A 168 3.76 9.37 -17.17
CA PRO A 168 4.93 10.24 -17.10
C PRO A 168 4.94 11.04 -15.79
N HIS A 169 6.12 11.17 -15.18
CA HIS A 169 6.30 11.92 -13.92
C HIS A 169 5.45 11.40 -12.76
N PHE A 170 5.17 10.10 -12.74
CA PHE A 170 4.38 9.50 -11.69
C PHE A 170 5.02 9.68 -10.31
N ARG A 171 4.21 10.08 -9.33
CA ARG A 171 4.59 10.11 -7.92
C ARG A 171 3.55 9.38 -7.09
N SER A 172 3.97 8.25 -6.57
CA SER A 172 3.20 7.46 -5.63
C SER A 172 3.08 8.14 -4.27
N LEU A 173 2.08 7.73 -3.50
CA LEU A 173 2.01 8.08 -2.07
C LEU A 173 3.21 7.52 -1.28
N MET A 174 3.86 6.46 -1.75
CA MET A 174 5.12 6.00 -1.13
C MET A 174 6.25 7.04 -1.21
N ALA A 175 6.23 7.93 -2.19
CA ALA A 175 7.20 9.01 -2.30
C ALA A 175 6.87 10.20 -1.39
N GLU A 176 5.58 10.45 -1.15
CA GLU A 176 5.09 11.58 -0.35
C GLU A 176 4.95 11.26 1.13
N LEU A 177 4.58 10.03 1.44
CA LEU A 177 4.34 9.48 2.78
C LEU A 177 5.05 8.13 2.96
N PRO A 178 6.40 8.08 2.81
CA PRO A 178 7.14 6.83 2.82
C PRO A 178 6.90 6.01 4.08
N GLN A 179 6.80 6.67 5.23
CA GLN A 179 6.62 5.98 6.51
C GLN A 179 5.23 5.38 6.69
N ASN A 180 4.22 5.89 5.97
CA ASN A 180 2.84 5.44 6.10
C ASN A 180 2.42 4.47 4.99
N THR A 181 3.24 4.32 3.94
CA THR A 181 2.81 3.67 2.71
C THR A 181 3.52 2.33 2.49
N LEU A 182 2.71 1.32 2.27
CA LEU A 182 3.09 0.02 1.73
C LEU A 182 2.70 0.00 0.26
N CYS A 183 3.68 -0.18 -0.62
CA CYS A 183 3.47 -0.16 -2.06
C CYS A 183 3.50 -1.58 -2.61
N VAL A 184 2.49 -1.93 -3.41
CA VAL A 184 2.47 -3.13 -4.24
C VAL A 184 2.79 -2.72 -5.67
N TYR A 185 3.80 -3.35 -6.26
CA TYR A 185 4.13 -3.20 -7.67
C TYR A 185 4.22 -4.55 -8.36
N SER A 186 3.63 -4.66 -9.55
CA SER A 186 3.66 -5.91 -10.32
C SER A 186 4.31 -5.70 -11.69
N PHE A 187 5.20 -6.62 -12.06
CA PHE A 187 5.86 -6.64 -13.37
C PHE A 187 4.94 -7.14 -14.50
N SER A 188 3.73 -7.56 -14.16
CA SER A 188 2.78 -8.15 -15.09
C SER A 188 2.40 -7.24 -16.26
N LYS A 189 2.23 -5.94 -16.02
CA LYS A 189 1.63 -5.00 -17.00
C LYS A 189 2.66 -4.35 -17.89
N TYR A 190 3.52 -3.52 -17.34
CA TYR A 190 4.49 -2.75 -18.11
C TYR A 190 5.47 -3.64 -18.88
N PHE A 191 5.92 -4.73 -18.28
CA PHE A 191 6.85 -5.67 -18.90
C PHE A 191 6.17 -6.77 -19.74
N GLY A 192 4.84 -6.78 -19.80
CA GLY A 192 4.11 -7.83 -20.50
C GLY A 192 4.28 -9.23 -19.90
N ALA A 193 4.72 -9.32 -18.65
CA ALA A 193 5.08 -10.57 -17.96
C ALA A 193 3.92 -11.14 -17.12
N THR A 194 2.69 -11.03 -17.61
CA THR A 194 1.48 -11.43 -16.87
C THR A 194 1.51 -12.87 -16.40
N GLY A 195 2.03 -13.77 -17.22
CA GLY A 195 2.12 -15.21 -16.91
C GLY A 195 3.27 -15.58 -15.96
N TRP A 196 4.24 -14.70 -15.73
CA TRP A 196 5.39 -14.98 -14.86
C TRP A 196 5.04 -14.89 -13.37
N ARG A 197 3.99 -14.17 -13.06
CA ARG A 197 3.49 -14.00 -11.69
C ARG A 197 4.50 -13.34 -10.75
N ASP A 198 5.12 -12.23 -11.19
CA ASP A 198 6.11 -11.49 -10.42
C ASP A 198 5.56 -10.15 -9.94
N ALA A 199 5.69 -9.93 -8.64
CA ALA A 199 5.39 -8.65 -7.99
C ALA A 199 6.25 -8.47 -6.74
N VAL A 200 6.24 -7.27 -6.21
CA VAL A 200 6.91 -6.94 -4.95
C VAL A 200 6.01 -6.10 -4.07
N ILE A 201 6.17 -6.29 -2.77
CA ILE A 201 5.71 -5.38 -1.73
C ILE A 201 6.92 -4.59 -1.28
N ALA A 202 6.80 -3.25 -1.26
CA ALA A 202 7.86 -2.36 -0.82
C ALA A 202 7.40 -1.58 0.42
N LEU A 203 8.23 -1.58 1.46
CA LEU A 203 8.00 -0.88 2.71
C LEU A 203 9.26 -0.10 3.10
N HIS A 204 9.10 1.17 3.48
CA HIS A 204 10.23 1.99 3.90
C HIS A 204 10.84 1.47 5.19
N GLU A 205 12.19 1.50 5.32
CA GLU A 205 12.92 1.03 6.50
C GLU A 205 12.50 1.73 7.80
N GLU A 206 12.05 2.99 7.71
CA GLU A 206 11.39 3.71 8.81
C GLU A 206 9.90 3.80 8.49
N ASN A 207 9.06 3.03 9.17
CA ASN A 207 7.64 2.96 8.88
C ASN A 207 6.75 2.94 10.13
N ILE A 208 5.47 3.27 9.97
CA ILE A 208 4.50 3.26 11.07
C ILE A 208 4.08 1.86 11.47
N PHE A 209 4.14 0.89 10.56
CA PHE A 209 3.71 -0.49 10.80
C PHE A 209 4.58 -1.11 11.89
N ASP A 210 5.90 -1.03 11.76
CA ASP A 210 6.85 -1.51 12.76
C ASP A 210 6.70 -0.73 14.08
N ARG A 211 6.51 0.60 13.99
CA ARG A 211 6.28 1.40 15.21
C ARG A 211 5.02 0.97 15.95
N MET A 212 3.93 0.69 15.24
CA MET A 212 2.69 0.21 15.88
C MET A 212 2.87 -1.18 16.46
N ILE A 213 3.57 -2.08 15.77
CA ILE A 213 3.89 -3.42 16.29
C ILE A 213 4.72 -3.31 17.56
N ALA A 214 5.73 -2.45 17.59
CA ALA A 214 6.56 -2.21 18.78
C ALA A 214 5.77 -1.70 20.00
N HIS A 215 4.61 -1.10 19.80
CA HIS A 215 3.73 -0.61 20.88
C HIS A 215 2.58 -1.57 21.23
N LEU A 216 2.54 -2.76 20.64
CA LEU A 216 1.54 -3.77 20.99
C LEU A 216 1.69 -4.23 22.46
N PRO A 217 0.63 -4.72 23.09
CA PRO A 217 0.70 -5.39 24.39
C PRO A 217 1.69 -6.58 24.37
N GLU A 218 2.37 -6.82 25.47
CA GLU A 218 3.41 -7.88 25.60
C GLU A 218 2.89 -9.27 25.23
N GLU A 219 1.62 -9.56 25.49
CA GLU A 219 0.98 -10.81 25.09
C GLU A 219 1.00 -11.00 23.56
N GLN A 220 0.63 -9.93 22.83
CA GLN A 220 0.61 -9.95 21.36
C GLN A 220 2.02 -10.02 20.79
N LYS A 221 2.99 -9.28 21.36
CA LYS A 221 4.40 -9.39 20.98
C LYS A 221 4.93 -10.79 21.15
N THR A 222 4.59 -11.45 22.27
CA THR A 222 5.00 -12.85 22.52
C THR A 222 4.46 -13.78 21.43
N ILE A 223 3.22 -13.58 20.99
CA ILE A 223 2.63 -14.34 19.88
C ILE A 223 3.42 -14.14 18.59
N LEU A 224 3.74 -12.87 18.27
CA LEU A 224 4.49 -12.52 17.05
C LEU A 224 5.90 -13.09 17.10
N ASN A 225 6.62 -12.91 18.20
CA ASN A 225 7.97 -13.46 18.37
C ASN A 225 7.99 -14.97 18.20
N LYS A 226 7.02 -15.70 18.78
CA LYS A 226 6.89 -17.14 18.58
C LYS A 226 6.61 -17.50 17.11
N ARG A 227 5.77 -16.71 16.41
CA ARG A 227 5.43 -16.93 15.00
C ARG A 227 6.65 -16.77 14.10
N TYR A 228 7.40 -15.70 14.28
CA TYR A 228 8.48 -15.31 13.37
C TYR A 228 9.86 -15.87 13.75
N SER A 229 10.04 -16.37 14.97
CA SER A 229 11.33 -16.93 15.43
C SER A 229 11.86 -18.10 14.61
N THR A 230 11.01 -18.73 13.80
CA THR A 230 11.40 -19.82 12.88
C THR A 230 11.82 -19.31 11.49
N LEU A 231 11.55 -18.04 11.18
CA LEU A 231 11.77 -17.44 9.88
C LEU A 231 12.96 -16.49 9.85
N THR A 232 13.27 -15.86 10.98
CA THR A 232 14.36 -14.89 11.10
C THR A 232 15.10 -15.07 12.42
N LEU A 233 16.38 -14.70 12.44
CA LEU A 233 17.21 -14.70 13.66
C LEU A 233 16.96 -13.47 14.55
N THR A 234 16.32 -12.44 13.98
CA THR A 234 15.97 -11.17 14.66
C THR A 234 14.50 -10.86 14.42
N PRO A 235 13.58 -11.54 15.14
CA PRO A 235 12.13 -11.37 14.92
C PRO A 235 11.55 -10.05 15.46
N GLU A 236 12.37 -9.22 16.12
CA GLU A 236 11.98 -7.94 16.72
C GLU A 236 12.06 -6.76 15.73
#